data_52a0617e527b69d73f3413296b30c3cc
#
_entry.id   52a0617e527b69d73f3413296b30c3cc
#
_cell.length_a   1.000
_cell.length_b   1.000
_cell.length_c   1.000
_cell.angle_alpha   90.00
_cell.angle_beta   90.00
_cell.angle_gamma   90.00
#
_symmetry.space_group_name_H-M   'P 1'
#
loop_
_entity.id
_entity.type
_entity.pdbx_description
1 polymer ?
#
loop_
_entity_poly.entity_id
_entity_poly.type
_entity_poly.pdbx_seq_one_letter_code
_entity_poly.pdbx_strand_id
1 'polypeptide(L)'
;MLTELSETEKQLKAFRDYVIKQSKSNLTRLKKNSSKKLYDSIKGEYKVMPNSFSMDFSMADYGTFQDKGVNGVGPAGFDRFGNPKQVVRNGKYNFGSGSGPKGGLTRGIDNWMIRRGIAPRNEKGEFVDRKTLKF
;
A
#
# COMPACT_ATOMS: atom_id res chain seq x y z
N MET A 1 -19.77 23.85 29.87
CA MET A 1 -18.34 23.71 29.51
C MET A 1 -17.82 22.26 29.57
N LEU A 2 -17.94 21.52 30.67
CA LEU A 2 -17.54 20.11 30.75
C LEU A 2 -18.36 19.17 29.85
N THR A 3 -19.67 19.43 29.74
CA THR A 3 -20.58 18.66 28.87
C THR A 3 -20.30 18.88 27.37
N GLU A 4 -19.95 20.11 26.97
CA GLU A 4 -19.61 20.43 25.56
C GLU A 4 -18.30 19.79 25.15
N LEU A 5 -17.30 19.73 26.02
CA LEU A 5 -16.04 19.02 25.76
C LEU A 5 -16.25 17.51 25.57
N SER A 6 -17.16 16.91 26.36
CA SER A 6 -17.48 15.48 26.23
C SER A 6 -18.20 15.15 24.93
N GLU A 7 -19.10 16.01 24.45
CA GLU A 7 -19.75 15.84 23.15
C GLU A 7 -18.77 16.01 22.00
N THR A 8 -17.88 17.00 22.08
CA THR A 8 -16.82 17.18 21.09
C THR A 8 -15.91 15.95 21.01
N GLU A 9 -15.49 15.42 22.13
CA GLU A 9 -14.69 14.21 22.21
C GLU A 9 -15.40 13.00 21.59
N LYS A 10 -16.67 12.83 21.88
CA LYS A 10 -17.51 11.78 21.32
C LYS A 10 -17.60 11.87 19.79
N GLN A 11 -17.79 13.09 19.25
CA GLN A 11 -17.85 13.32 17.81
C GLN A 11 -16.50 13.09 17.14
N LEU A 12 -15.39 13.50 17.75
CA LEU A 12 -14.04 13.24 17.25
C LEU A 12 -13.75 11.74 17.20
N LYS A 13 -14.13 11.00 18.21
CA LYS A 13 -14.01 9.54 18.24
C LYS A 13 -14.81 8.88 17.12
N ALA A 14 -16.06 9.28 16.95
CA ALA A 14 -16.93 8.76 15.89
C ALA A 14 -16.34 9.06 14.49
N PHE A 15 -15.83 10.28 14.27
CA PHE A 15 -15.20 10.67 13.02
C PHE A 15 -13.92 9.87 12.75
N ARG A 16 -13.05 9.72 13.75
CA ARG A 16 -11.85 8.87 13.64
C ARG A 16 -12.22 7.46 13.21
N ASP A 17 -13.16 6.83 13.88
CA ASP A 17 -13.58 5.46 13.62
C ASP A 17 -14.20 5.33 12.22
N TYR A 18 -14.97 6.34 11.80
CA TYR A 18 -15.52 6.43 10.45
C TYR A 18 -14.41 6.48 9.39
N VAL A 19 -13.43 7.37 9.53
CA VAL A 19 -12.31 7.51 8.58
C VAL A 19 -11.51 6.22 8.47
N ILE A 20 -11.18 5.59 9.60
CA ILE A 20 -10.46 4.30 9.62
C ILE A 20 -11.28 3.22 8.90
N LYS A 21 -12.57 3.11 9.21
CA LYS A 21 -13.46 2.13 8.58
C LYS A 21 -13.57 2.35 7.07
N GLN A 22 -13.75 3.59 6.62
CA GLN A 22 -13.83 3.92 5.20
C GLN A 22 -12.51 3.63 4.46
N SER A 23 -11.38 4.00 5.03
CA SER A 23 -10.06 3.72 4.47
C SER A 23 -9.83 2.21 4.30
N LYS A 24 -10.13 1.43 5.32
CA LYS A 24 -10.04 -0.03 5.29
C LYS A 24 -11.00 -0.66 4.28
N SER A 25 -12.22 -0.15 4.19
CA SER A 25 -13.21 -0.59 3.21
C SER A 25 -12.77 -0.31 1.78
N ASN A 26 -12.22 0.88 1.51
CA ASN A 26 -11.69 1.25 0.20
C ASN A 26 -10.52 0.36 -0.23
N LEU A 27 -9.57 0.08 0.68
CA LEU A 27 -8.47 -0.85 0.40
C LEU A 27 -8.98 -2.24 0.01
N THR A 28 -10.03 -2.72 0.67
CA THR A 28 -10.63 -4.02 0.38
C THR A 28 -11.38 -4.00 -0.95
N ARG A 29 -12.20 -2.99 -1.19
CA ARG A 29 -12.96 -2.80 -2.44
C ARG A 29 -12.03 -2.71 -3.65
N LEU A 30 -10.94 -1.98 -3.53
CA LEU A 30 -9.93 -1.82 -4.58
C LEU A 30 -8.96 -2.99 -4.69
N LYS A 31 -9.16 -4.07 -3.91
CA LYS A 31 -8.29 -5.26 -3.88
C LYS A 31 -6.81 -4.94 -3.61
N LYS A 32 -6.54 -3.90 -2.79
CA LYS A 32 -5.18 -3.46 -2.43
C LYS A 32 -4.59 -4.15 -1.19
N ASN A 33 -5.29 -5.13 -0.63
CA ASN A 33 -4.95 -5.84 0.61
C ASN A 33 -4.16 -7.14 0.38
N SER A 34 -3.10 -7.13 -0.41
CA SER A 34 -2.33 -8.35 -0.68
C SER A 34 -1.72 -8.97 0.59
N SER A 35 -1.06 -8.15 1.42
CA SER A 35 -0.43 -8.60 2.67
C SER A 35 -1.12 -8.10 3.95
N LYS A 36 -2.17 -7.32 3.80
CA LYS A 36 -2.90 -6.61 4.86
C LYS A 36 -2.07 -5.65 5.75
N LYS A 37 -0.76 -5.57 5.56
CA LYS A 37 0.13 -4.70 6.36
C LYS A 37 -0.32 -3.25 6.38
N LEU A 38 -0.73 -2.69 5.23
CA LEU A 38 -1.26 -1.32 5.18
C LEU A 38 -2.59 -1.22 5.92
N TYR A 39 -3.49 -2.16 5.69
CA TYR A 39 -4.79 -2.22 6.34
C TYR A 39 -4.67 -2.24 7.87
N ASP A 40 -3.75 -3.03 8.42
CA ASP A 40 -3.52 -3.16 9.85
C ASP A 40 -2.78 -1.95 10.44
N SER A 41 -1.99 -1.24 9.62
CA SER A 41 -1.22 -0.07 10.06
C SER A 41 -2.04 1.21 10.19
N ILE A 42 -3.26 1.28 9.62
CA ILE A 42 -4.09 2.48 9.69
C ILE A 42 -4.61 2.67 11.10
N LYS A 43 -4.17 3.75 11.73
CA LYS A 43 -4.55 4.15 13.09
C LYS A 43 -4.96 5.61 13.11
N GLY A 44 -5.73 5.99 14.10
CA GLY A 44 -6.11 7.38 14.34
C GLY A 44 -6.04 7.66 15.84
N GLU A 45 -5.46 8.79 16.18
CA GLU A 45 -5.38 9.30 17.55
C GLU A 45 -6.03 10.67 17.59
N TYR A 46 -6.62 11.01 18.71
CA TYR A 46 -7.15 12.35 18.94
C TYR A 46 -6.73 12.83 20.32
N LYS A 47 -6.54 14.12 20.45
CA LYS A 47 -6.25 14.79 21.72
C LYS A 47 -7.17 16.00 21.85
N VAL A 48 -7.81 16.11 23.00
CA VAL A 48 -8.63 17.28 23.36
C VAL A 48 -7.87 18.06 24.41
N MET A 49 -7.65 19.34 24.15
CA MET A 49 -7.00 20.28 25.04
C MET A 49 -8.01 21.40 25.39
N PRO A 50 -7.80 22.16 26.46
CA PRO A 50 -8.77 23.16 26.89
C PRO A 50 -9.25 24.16 25.84
N ASN A 51 -8.34 24.52 24.89
CA ASN A 51 -8.60 25.52 23.85
C ASN A 51 -8.39 25.00 22.42
N SER A 52 -8.13 23.69 22.26
CA SER A 52 -7.88 23.11 20.96
C SER A 52 -8.08 21.60 20.95
N PHE A 53 -8.17 21.04 19.77
CA PHE A 53 -8.13 19.59 19.58
C PHE A 53 -7.22 19.27 18.39
N SER A 54 -6.60 18.10 18.42
CA SER A 54 -5.86 17.55 17.29
C SER A 54 -6.35 16.15 16.98
N MET A 55 -6.28 15.81 15.71
CA MET A 55 -6.58 14.46 15.24
C MET A 55 -5.50 14.05 14.22
N ASP A 56 -4.80 12.96 14.52
CA ASP A 56 -3.70 12.47 13.73
C ASP A 56 -4.03 11.09 13.18
N PHE A 57 -3.85 10.90 11.87
CA PHE A 57 -3.97 9.61 11.24
C PHE A 57 -2.58 9.13 10.80
N SER A 58 -2.23 7.92 11.19
CA SER A 58 -0.98 7.28 10.83
C SER A 58 -1.21 6.01 10.02
N MET A 59 -0.30 5.74 9.12
CA MET A 59 -0.28 4.52 8.30
C MET A 59 1.16 4.19 7.90
N ALA A 60 1.40 2.99 7.42
CA ALA A 60 2.70 2.60 6.87
C ALA A 60 3.10 3.52 5.70
N ASP A 61 4.38 3.86 5.59
CA ASP A 61 4.92 4.84 4.62
C ASP A 61 4.49 4.58 3.18
N TYR A 62 4.38 3.31 2.80
CA TYR A 62 3.95 2.97 1.46
C TYR A 62 2.44 3.21 1.19
N GLY A 63 1.67 3.62 2.19
CA GLY A 63 0.27 4.02 2.01
C GLY A 63 0.13 5.21 1.07
N THR A 64 1.05 6.16 1.10
CA THR A 64 1.09 7.31 0.18
C THR A 64 1.26 6.88 -1.27
N PHE A 65 1.96 5.77 -1.52
CA PHE A 65 2.14 5.21 -2.86
C PHE A 65 0.87 4.52 -3.37
N GLN A 66 0.05 3.99 -2.48
CA GLN A 66 -1.24 3.42 -2.85
C GLN A 66 -2.25 4.52 -3.24
N ASP A 67 -2.14 5.68 -2.62
CA ASP A 67 -3.00 6.83 -2.88
C ASP A 67 -2.57 7.61 -4.14
N LYS A 68 -1.32 8.04 -4.20
CA LYS A 68 -0.79 8.93 -5.23
C LYS A 68 -0.07 8.21 -6.37
N GLY A 69 0.21 6.94 -6.22
CA GLY A 69 1.08 6.19 -7.12
C GLY A 69 2.56 6.51 -6.91
N VAL A 70 3.40 5.87 -7.71
CA VAL A 70 4.86 6.06 -7.66
C VAL A 70 5.35 6.49 -9.03
N ASN A 71 5.90 7.68 -9.10
CA ASN A 71 6.68 8.11 -10.25
C ASN A 71 8.10 7.56 -10.10
N GLY A 72 8.43 6.55 -10.90
CA GLY A 72 9.78 6.00 -10.93
C GLY A 72 10.69 6.81 -11.83
N VAL A 73 11.96 6.84 -11.48
CA VAL A 73 13.02 7.28 -12.39
C VAL A 73 13.36 6.10 -13.30
N GLY A 74 12.86 6.11 -14.53
CA GLY A 74 13.29 5.15 -15.54
C GLY A 74 14.65 5.53 -16.12
N PRO A 75 15.45 4.58 -16.61
CA PRO A 75 16.62 4.90 -17.40
C PRO A 75 16.19 5.74 -18.61
N ALA A 76 17.02 6.71 -19.00
CA ALA A 76 16.85 7.40 -20.27
C ALA A 76 16.83 6.34 -21.39
N GLY A 77 15.84 6.44 -22.25
CA GLY A 77 15.68 5.47 -23.33
C GLY A 77 14.49 5.84 -24.20
N PHE A 78 14.19 5.01 -25.16
CA PHE A 78 13.05 5.16 -26.04
C PHE A 78 11.92 4.21 -25.63
N ASP A 79 10.69 4.62 -25.83
CA ASP A 79 9.56 3.71 -25.75
C ASP A 79 9.55 2.74 -26.96
N ARG A 80 8.62 1.79 -26.98
CA ARG A 80 8.51 0.85 -28.07
C ARG A 80 8.12 1.49 -29.42
N PHE A 81 7.77 2.77 -29.43
CA PHE A 81 7.41 3.55 -30.62
C PHE A 81 8.54 4.48 -31.05
N GLY A 82 9.71 4.43 -30.41
CA GLY A 82 10.88 5.25 -30.73
C GLY A 82 10.86 6.66 -30.14
N ASN A 83 9.90 7.00 -29.28
CA ASN A 83 9.86 8.30 -28.62
C ASN A 83 10.78 8.32 -27.38
N PRO A 84 11.49 9.45 -27.11
CA PRO A 84 12.30 9.54 -25.92
C PRO A 84 11.41 9.48 -24.67
N LYS A 85 11.72 8.55 -23.76
CA LYS A 85 11.04 8.46 -22.47
C LYS A 85 11.40 9.69 -21.65
N GLN A 86 10.36 10.35 -21.09
CA GLN A 86 10.61 11.40 -20.13
C GLN A 86 11.24 10.83 -18.87
N VAL A 87 12.44 11.29 -18.56
CA VAL A 87 13.12 10.94 -17.31
C VAL A 87 12.59 11.86 -16.21
N VAL A 88 11.83 11.31 -15.29
CA VAL A 88 11.42 12.03 -14.08
C VAL A 88 12.64 12.10 -13.15
N ARG A 89 13.39 13.20 -13.23
CA ARG A 89 14.67 13.38 -12.51
C ARG A 89 14.54 13.44 -10.98
N ASN A 90 13.35 13.70 -10.45
CA ASN A 90 13.08 13.83 -9.02
C ASN A 90 12.31 12.68 -8.42
N GLY A 91 12.27 11.52 -9.07
CA GLY A 91 11.66 10.33 -8.50
C GLY A 91 12.49 9.79 -7.34
N LYS A 92 11.86 9.60 -6.20
CA LYS A 92 12.49 9.02 -5.00
C LYS A 92 12.94 7.57 -5.21
N TYR A 93 12.38 6.89 -6.20
CA TYR A 93 12.62 5.46 -6.46
C TYR A 93 13.11 5.24 -7.88
N ASN A 94 14.17 4.45 -8.01
CA ASN A 94 14.74 4.05 -9.29
C ASN A 94 14.37 2.59 -9.57
N PHE A 95 13.65 2.35 -10.65
CA PHE A 95 13.31 0.98 -11.07
C PHE A 95 14.55 0.30 -11.67
N GLY A 96 14.84 -0.91 -11.20
CA GLY A 96 15.96 -1.70 -11.71
C GLY A 96 17.33 -1.31 -11.15
N SER A 97 17.39 -0.55 -10.07
CA SER A 97 18.66 -0.19 -9.41
C SER A 97 19.42 -1.40 -8.83
N GLY A 98 18.81 -2.57 -8.77
CA GLY A 98 19.48 -3.81 -8.40
C GLY A 98 20.00 -3.89 -6.96
N SER A 99 19.62 -2.95 -6.11
CA SER A 99 20.08 -2.90 -4.70
C SER A 99 19.49 -3.99 -3.80
N GLY A 100 18.53 -4.76 -4.31
CA GLY A 100 17.94 -5.88 -3.58
C GLY A 100 18.71 -7.19 -3.79
N PRO A 101 18.49 -8.20 -2.93
CA PRO A 101 19.11 -9.51 -3.09
C PRO A 101 18.73 -10.14 -4.42
N LYS A 102 19.68 -10.86 -5.05
CA LYS A 102 19.41 -11.59 -6.31
C LYS A 102 18.15 -12.45 -6.17
N GLY A 103 17.23 -12.33 -7.14
CA GLY A 103 15.96 -13.04 -7.12
C GLY A 103 14.88 -12.43 -6.19
N GLY A 104 15.13 -11.29 -5.57
CA GLY A 104 14.16 -10.63 -4.68
C GLY A 104 12.85 -10.27 -5.38
N LEU A 105 12.91 -9.76 -6.61
CA LEU A 105 11.74 -9.45 -7.42
C LEU A 105 10.95 -10.72 -7.76
N THR A 106 11.62 -11.78 -8.21
CA THR A 106 11.00 -13.06 -8.55
C THR A 106 10.27 -13.64 -7.34
N ARG A 107 10.95 -13.69 -6.18
CA ARG A 107 10.33 -14.16 -4.93
C ARG A 107 9.14 -13.30 -4.51
N GLY A 108 9.23 -11.99 -4.70
CA GLY A 108 8.13 -11.06 -4.42
C GLY A 108 6.91 -11.34 -5.29
N ILE A 109 7.10 -11.59 -6.58
CA ILE A 109 6.05 -11.95 -7.54
C ILE A 109 5.44 -13.31 -7.19
N ASP A 110 6.26 -14.31 -6.91
CA ASP A 110 5.79 -15.65 -6.55
C ASP A 110 4.92 -15.61 -5.29
N ASN A 111 5.38 -14.93 -4.24
CA ASN A 111 4.59 -14.72 -3.03
C ASN A 111 3.29 -13.95 -3.28
N TRP A 112 3.31 -12.99 -4.20
CA TRP A 112 2.12 -12.25 -4.58
C TRP A 112 1.13 -13.15 -5.33
N MET A 113 1.59 -13.97 -6.28
CA MET A 113 0.75 -14.91 -7.03
C MET A 113 0.06 -15.92 -6.09
N ILE A 114 0.80 -16.46 -5.11
CA ILE A 114 0.24 -17.36 -4.10
C ILE A 114 -0.86 -16.67 -3.31
N ARG A 115 -0.60 -15.47 -2.78
CA ARG A 115 -1.59 -14.70 -2.01
C ARG A 115 -2.84 -14.33 -2.82
N ARG A 116 -2.70 -14.14 -4.13
CA ARG A 116 -3.81 -13.85 -5.04
C ARG A 116 -4.54 -15.11 -5.51
N GLY A 117 -4.01 -16.30 -5.24
CA GLY A 117 -4.59 -17.56 -5.68
C GLY A 117 -4.46 -17.83 -7.18
N ILE A 118 -3.58 -17.07 -7.88
CA ILE A 118 -3.32 -17.21 -9.32
C ILE A 118 -2.08 -18.06 -9.63
N ALA A 119 -1.34 -18.49 -8.60
CA ALA A 119 -0.21 -19.39 -8.78
C ALA A 119 -0.70 -20.73 -9.32
N PRO A 120 0.07 -21.37 -10.24
CA PRO A 120 -0.28 -22.65 -10.81
C PRO A 120 -0.39 -23.73 -9.71
N ARG A 121 -1.32 -24.65 -9.90
CA ARG A 121 -1.59 -25.75 -8.98
C ARG A 121 -1.42 -27.07 -9.70
N ASN A 122 -0.99 -28.09 -8.94
CA ASN A 122 -0.99 -29.48 -9.43
C ASN A 122 -2.41 -30.08 -9.41
N GLU A 123 -2.56 -31.30 -9.89
CA GLU A 123 -3.84 -32.02 -9.92
C GLU A 123 -4.46 -32.21 -8.52
N LYS A 124 -3.62 -32.15 -7.46
CA LYS A 124 -4.05 -32.23 -6.06
C LYS A 124 -4.45 -30.88 -5.48
N GLY A 125 -4.37 -29.79 -6.25
CA GLY A 125 -4.70 -28.42 -5.82
C GLY A 125 -3.61 -27.72 -5.00
N GLU A 126 -2.42 -28.31 -4.85
CA GLU A 126 -1.28 -27.71 -4.16
C GLU A 126 -0.54 -26.74 -5.06
N PHE A 127 0.04 -25.68 -4.50
CA PHE A 127 0.83 -24.73 -5.27
C PHE A 127 2.11 -25.39 -5.79
N VAL A 128 2.37 -25.22 -7.08
CA VAL A 128 3.56 -25.75 -7.74
C VAL A 128 4.66 -24.70 -7.71
N ASP A 129 5.89 -25.10 -7.32
CA ASP A 129 7.05 -24.21 -7.39
C ASP A 129 7.38 -23.92 -8.86
N ARG A 130 7.66 -22.66 -9.16
CA ARG A 130 8.01 -22.17 -10.51
C ARG A 130 9.17 -22.96 -11.14
N LYS A 131 10.09 -23.49 -10.34
CA LYS A 131 11.21 -24.31 -10.81
C LYS A 131 10.78 -25.65 -11.41
N THR A 132 9.61 -26.14 -11.08
CA THR A 132 9.02 -27.39 -11.58
C THR A 132 8.17 -27.20 -12.84
N LEU A 133 7.82 -25.96 -13.17
CA LEU A 133 7.14 -25.61 -14.42
C LEU A 133 8.16 -25.62 -15.56
N LYS A 134 8.24 -26.72 -16.29
CA LYS A 134 8.92 -26.75 -17.59
C LYS A 134 7.99 -26.09 -18.61
N PHE A 135 8.37 -24.91 -19.07
CA PHE A 135 7.82 -24.29 -20.26
C PHE A 135 8.64 -24.70 -21.47
#